data_b0fad242dd2d31de16b93b66e16796e7
#
_entry.id   b0fad242dd2d31de16b93b66e16796e7
#
_cell.length_a   1.000
_cell.length_b   1.000
_cell.length_c   1.000
_cell.angle_alpha   90.00
_cell.angle_beta   90.00
_cell.angle_gamma   90.00
#
_symmetry.space_group_name_H-M   'P 1'
#
loop_
_entity.id
_entity.type
_entity.pdbx_description
1 polymer ?
#
loop_
_entity_poly.entity_id
_entity_poly.type
_entity_poly.pdbx_seq_one_letter_code
_entity_poly.pdbx_strand_id
1 'polypeptide(L)'
;ILAGAGNLNPQYEGMAKGAKIHVRQYNSSLPGSVQLHNDSGVMIFSSSYGNGCNDGYTTLCRQVDQEIRLNPSLIQVFSCGNSGTQNCGYGAGSGWGTITGGHKQGKNVIATANLNYNGTLVNSSSRGPATDGRIKPDLAAHGNGQISTDPNNTYGAGSGTSAAAPGIAGVLAQLYQAYREINNENPPSALVKACMLNTAEDYGNPGPDYSFGWGRVNALRAVKTLEDKNYIDTNIS
;
A
#
# COMPACT_ATOMS: atom_id res chain seq x y z
N ILE A 1 -1.63 5.23 -12.73
CA ILE A 1 -1.11 4.00 -12.11
C ILE A 1 -2.26 3.16 -11.54
N LEU A 2 -3.08 3.68 -10.64
CA LEU A 2 -4.16 2.90 -10.02
C LEU A 2 -5.25 2.53 -11.03
N ALA A 3 -5.88 3.50 -11.70
CA ALA A 3 -7.09 3.27 -12.48
C ALA A 3 -7.11 4.04 -13.83
N GLY A 4 -5.96 4.35 -14.39
CA GLY A 4 -5.88 4.94 -15.72
C GLY A 4 -6.50 4.02 -16.76
N ALA A 5 -7.32 4.56 -17.68
CA ALA A 5 -8.06 3.75 -18.64
C ALA A 5 -7.21 3.25 -19.83
N GLY A 6 -6.01 3.81 -20.03
CA GLY A 6 -5.13 3.42 -21.14
C GLY A 6 -5.65 3.80 -22.55
N ASN A 7 -6.56 4.78 -22.62
CA ASN A 7 -7.28 5.09 -23.86
C ASN A 7 -6.36 5.46 -25.05
N LEU A 8 -5.23 6.14 -24.78
CA LEU A 8 -4.26 6.50 -25.82
C LEU A 8 -3.19 5.43 -26.02
N ASN A 9 -2.90 4.65 -24.98
CA ASN A 9 -1.96 3.54 -25.04
C ASN A 9 -2.34 2.48 -23.98
N PRO A 10 -2.84 1.31 -24.40
CA PRO A 10 -3.24 0.24 -23.47
C PRO A 10 -2.12 -0.28 -22.57
N GLN A 11 -0.85 -0.11 -22.94
CA GLN A 11 0.29 -0.50 -22.09
C GLN A 11 0.40 0.35 -20.82
N TYR A 12 -0.27 1.50 -20.76
CA TYR A 12 -0.27 2.43 -19.62
C TYR A 12 -1.58 2.39 -18.84
N GLU A 13 -2.32 1.30 -18.93
CA GLU A 13 -3.48 1.05 -18.09
C GLU A 13 -3.08 0.97 -16.62
N GLY A 14 -3.99 1.42 -15.77
CA GLY A 14 -3.86 1.24 -14.32
C GLY A 14 -4.25 -0.17 -13.89
N MET A 15 -3.77 -0.60 -12.72
CA MET A 15 -4.04 -1.93 -12.17
C MET A 15 -5.55 -2.21 -11.96
N ALA A 16 -6.35 -1.19 -11.73
CA ALA A 16 -7.80 -1.27 -11.51
C ALA A 16 -8.56 -0.40 -12.52
N LYS A 17 -8.38 -0.66 -13.82
CA LYS A 17 -9.11 0.01 -14.89
C LYS A 17 -10.62 -0.10 -14.65
N GLY A 18 -11.29 1.03 -14.73
CA GLY A 18 -12.74 1.10 -14.51
C GLY A 18 -13.17 1.31 -13.06
N ALA A 19 -12.24 1.31 -12.10
CA ALA A 19 -12.58 1.63 -10.72
C ALA A 19 -13.10 3.07 -10.58
N LYS A 20 -14.14 3.25 -9.75
CA LYS A 20 -14.63 4.59 -9.40
C LYS A 20 -13.65 5.24 -8.43
N ILE A 21 -13.21 6.45 -8.77
CA ILE A 21 -12.22 7.20 -7.99
C ILE A 21 -12.86 8.40 -7.31
N HIS A 22 -12.58 8.55 -6.02
CA HIS A 22 -12.86 9.74 -5.24
C HIS A 22 -11.54 10.45 -4.93
N VAL A 23 -11.36 11.65 -5.47
CA VAL A 23 -10.17 12.48 -5.22
C VAL A 23 -10.48 13.48 -4.12
N ARG A 24 -9.59 13.54 -3.12
CA ARG A 24 -9.65 14.55 -2.05
C ARG A 24 -8.36 15.35 -2.02
N GLN A 25 -8.51 16.62 -1.66
CA GLN A 25 -7.32 17.43 -1.37
C GLN A 25 -6.62 16.87 -0.14
N TYR A 26 -5.31 16.71 -0.24
CA TYR A 26 -4.48 16.28 0.89
C TYR A 26 -4.54 17.32 2.02
N ASN A 27 -4.73 16.84 3.22
CA ASN A 27 -4.38 17.54 4.45
C ASN A 27 -3.73 16.54 5.43
N SER A 28 -3.01 17.06 6.41
CA SER A 28 -2.14 16.26 7.28
C SER A 28 -2.86 15.21 8.14
N SER A 29 -4.16 15.28 8.28
CA SER A 29 -4.96 14.38 9.13
C SER A 29 -5.78 13.35 8.36
N LEU A 30 -5.75 13.35 7.02
CA LEU A 30 -6.58 12.49 6.16
C LEU A 30 -8.06 12.43 6.61
N PRO A 31 -8.70 13.58 6.88
CA PRO A 31 -10.06 13.58 7.41
C PRO A 31 -11.02 13.01 6.40
N GLY A 32 -12.03 12.31 6.90
CA GLY A 32 -13.16 11.85 6.14
C GLY A 32 -12.97 10.50 5.45
N SER A 33 -11.94 9.70 5.78
CA SER A 33 -11.84 8.31 5.29
C SER A 33 -13.05 7.49 5.71
N VAL A 34 -13.42 7.53 6.98
CA VAL A 34 -14.61 6.84 7.52
C VAL A 34 -15.90 7.42 6.94
N GLN A 35 -15.98 8.75 6.80
CA GLN A 35 -17.15 9.39 6.17
C GLN A 35 -17.32 8.94 4.72
N LEU A 36 -16.25 8.96 3.90
CA LEU A 36 -16.32 8.48 2.51
C LEU A 36 -16.64 6.98 2.42
N HIS A 37 -16.13 6.20 3.37
CA HIS A 37 -16.47 4.79 3.47
C HIS A 37 -17.97 4.60 3.70
N ASN A 38 -18.55 5.30 4.65
CA ASN A 38 -19.97 5.17 5.01
C ASN A 38 -20.89 5.77 3.95
N ASP A 39 -20.58 6.98 3.46
CA ASP A 39 -21.48 7.75 2.60
C ASP A 39 -21.37 7.37 1.11
N SER A 40 -20.21 6.88 0.68
CA SER A 40 -19.90 6.66 -0.74
C SER A 40 -19.37 5.26 -1.05
N GLY A 41 -19.25 4.39 -0.05
CA GLY A 41 -18.77 3.03 -0.23
C GLY A 41 -17.29 2.94 -0.65
N VAL A 42 -16.47 3.94 -0.31
CA VAL A 42 -15.03 3.91 -0.59
C VAL A 42 -14.35 2.94 0.38
N MET A 43 -13.79 1.86 -0.14
CA MET A 43 -13.15 0.81 0.67
C MET A 43 -11.63 0.96 0.75
N ILE A 44 -11.01 1.49 -0.31
CA ILE A 44 -9.56 1.53 -0.46
C ILE A 44 -9.09 2.97 -0.56
N PHE A 45 -8.19 3.37 0.31
CA PHE A 45 -7.53 4.68 0.28
C PHE A 45 -6.06 4.52 -0.10
N SER A 46 -5.60 5.36 -1.02
CA SER A 46 -4.20 5.42 -1.44
C SER A 46 -3.65 6.80 -1.19
N SER A 47 -2.63 6.91 -0.34
CA SER A 47 -2.06 8.19 0.08
C SER A 47 -0.54 8.21 -0.06
N SER A 48 -0.08 9.01 -1.00
CA SER A 48 1.35 9.16 -1.30
C SER A 48 1.85 10.51 -0.81
N TYR A 49 2.22 10.59 0.47
CA TYR A 49 2.77 11.79 1.07
C TYR A 49 4.02 11.47 1.91
N GLY A 50 4.83 12.47 2.19
CA GLY A 50 6.03 12.35 3.01
C GLY A 50 6.01 13.32 4.20
N ASN A 51 6.40 12.83 5.36
CA ASN A 51 6.57 13.61 6.59
C ASN A 51 8.03 13.65 7.06
N GLY A 52 8.96 13.17 6.25
CA GLY A 52 10.37 13.08 6.61
C GLY A 52 10.65 12.12 7.77
N CYS A 53 11.77 12.33 8.42
CA CYS A 53 12.21 11.57 9.57
C CYS A 53 11.56 12.09 10.86
N ASN A 54 10.33 11.75 11.13
CA ASN A 54 9.62 12.11 12.36
C ASN A 54 9.38 10.89 13.26
N ASP A 55 8.74 11.14 14.41
CA ASP A 55 8.36 10.10 15.35
C ASP A 55 7.59 8.97 14.69
N GLY A 56 7.78 7.75 15.18
CA GLY A 56 7.27 6.54 14.63
C GLY A 56 5.77 6.34 14.77
N TYR A 57 5.35 5.52 15.76
CA TYR A 57 3.94 5.26 16.01
C TYR A 57 3.28 6.39 16.79
N THR A 58 2.74 7.35 16.06
CA THR A 58 2.11 8.57 16.57
C THR A 58 0.61 8.41 16.78
N THR A 59 -0.03 9.49 17.25
CA THR A 59 -1.49 9.60 17.34
C THR A 59 -2.17 9.34 15.99
N LEU A 60 -1.56 9.76 14.88
CA LEU A 60 -2.09 9.49 13.53
C LEU A 60 -2.09 7.99 13.19
N CYS A 61 -1.04 7.27 13.59
CA CYS A 61 -1.01 5.80 13.44
C CYS A 61 -2.10 5.12 14.26
N ARG A 62 -2.27 5.56 15.52
CA ARG A 62 -3.32 5.04 16.38
C ARG A 62 -4.71 5.30 15.82
N GLN A 63 -4.95 6.49 15.30
CA GLN A 63 -6.22 6.87 14.71
C GLN A 63 -6.54 6.01 13.51
N VAL A 64 -5.64 5.87 12.54
CA VAL A 64 -5.88 5.07 11.33
C VAL A 64 -6.07 3.59 11.66
N ASP A 65 -5.32 3.05 12.62
CA ASP A 65 -5.51 1.67 13.09
C ASP A 65 -6.88 1.45 13.72
N GLN A 66 -7.37 2.44 14.48
CA GLN A 66 -8.70 2.41 15.06
C GLN A 66 -9.80 2.53 14.00
N GLU A 67 -9.64 3.42 13.02
CA GLU A 67 -10.57 3.58 11.90
C GLU A 67 -10.74 2.26 11.13
N ILE A 68 -9.64 1.60 10.77
CA ILE A 68 -9.66 0.32 10.06
C ILE A 68 -10.29 -0.78 10.94
N ARG A 69 -9.95 -0.83 12.24
CA ARG A 69 -10.53 -1.81 13.16
C ARG A 69 -12.04 -1.67 13.29
N LEU A 70 -12.56 -0.45 13.33
CA LEU A 70 -14.00 -0.16 13.48
C LEU A 70 -14.77 -0.28 12.15
N ASN A 71 -14.09 -0.25 11.02
CA ASN A 71 -14.64 -0.39 9.68
C ASN A 71 -13.94 -1.54 8.94
N PRO A 72 -14.32 -2.79 9.19
CA PRO A 72 -13.54 -3.97 8.80
C PRO A 72 -13.25 -4.09 7.30
N SER A 73 -14.04 -3.48 6.42
CA SER A 73 -13.79 -3.46 4.98
C SER A 73 -13.01 -2.25 4.48
N LEU A 74 -12.60 -1.34 5.38
CA LEU A 74 -11.76 -0.19 5.05
C LEU A 74 -10.29 -0.60 5.09
N ILE A 75 -9.53 -0.24 4.03
CA ILE A 75 -8.08 -0.41 4.00
C ILE A 75 -7.38 0.84 3.51
N GLN A 76 -6.22 1.13 4.08
CA GLN A 76 -5.42 2.30 3.72
C GLN A 76 -4.00 1.89 3.31
N VAL A 77 -3.58 2.38 2.14
CA VAL A 77 -2.27 2.17 1.54
C VAL A 77 -1.48 3.46 1.57
N PHE A 78 -0.23 3.39 2.02
CA PHE A 78 0.68 4.53 2.05
C PHE A 78 1.98 4.23 1.33
N SER A 79 2.57 5.26 0.73
CA SER A 79 3.99 5.22 0.38
C SER A 79 4.84 5.11 1.65
N CYS A 80 5.84 4.22 1.70
CA CYS A 80 6.66 4.10 2.92
C CYS A 80 7.61 5.28 3.15
N GLY A 81 7.91 6.06 2.10
CA GLY A 81 8.79 7.22 2.12
C GLY A 81 10.00 7.06 1.22
N ASN A 82 10.66 8.18 0.92
CA ASN A 82 11.83 8.23 0.03
C ASN A 82 13.09 8.72 0.78
N SER A 83 13.25 8.30 2.02
CA SER A 83 14.34 8.69 2.93
C SER A 83 15.36 7.56 3.14
N GLY A 84 15.46 6.60 2.23
CA GLY A 84 16.26 5.37 2.35
C GLY A 84 17.78 5.60 2.51
N THR A 85 18.28 6.82 2.29
CA THR A 85 19.70 7.16 2.50
C THR A 85 19.92 8.04 3.73
N GLN A 86 18.86 8.40 4.44
CA GLN A 86 18.93 9.30 5.59
C GLN A 86 19.21 8.55 6.90
N ASN A 87 19.62 9.29 7.91
CA ASN A 87 19.65 8.84 9.30
C ASN A 87 18.55 9.59 10.06
N CYS A 88 17.51 8.87 10.49
CA CYS A 88 16.38 9.45 11.20
C CYS A 88 16.54 9.48 12.73
N GLY A 89 17.72 9.11 13.24
CA GLY A 89 18.04 9.29 14.66
C GLY A 89 17.45 8.24 15.62
N TYR A 90 16.85 7.17 15.11
CA TYR A 90 16.24 6.10 15.95
C TYR A 90 17.23 4.98 16.34
N GLY A 91 18.53 5.18 16.14
CA GLY A 91 19.54 4.19 16.45
C GLY A 91 19.65 3.01 15.46
N ALA A 92 18.86 2.99 14.42
CA ALA A 92 18.89 1.93 13.41
C ALA A 92 20.05 2.08 12.39
N GLY A 93 20.74 3.22 12.41
CA GLY A 93 21.83 3.54 11.50
C GLY A 93 21.38 4.29 10.24
N SER A 94 22.36 4.70 9.43
CA SER A 94 22.08 5.40 8.17
C SER A 94 21.38 4.48 7.18
N GLY A 95 20.30 4.96 6.58
CA GLY A 95 19.51 4.20 5.63
C GLY A 95 18.50 3.21 6.22
N TRP A 96 18.44 3.10 7.55
CA TRP A 96 17.52 2.23 8.28
C TRP A 96 16.65 3.03 9.25
N GLY A 97 15.50 2.46 9.62
CA GLY A 97 14.53 3.15 10.47
C GLY A 97 13.96 4.41 9.83
N THR A 98 13.89 4.47 8.51
CA THR A 98 13.52 5.66 7.74
C THR A 98 12.05 5.71 7.31
N ILE A 99 11.27 4.68 7.67
CA ILE A 99 9.81 4.69 7.50
C ILE A 99 9.20 5.43 8.68
N THR A 100 9.04 6.72 8.55
CA THR A 100 8.65 7.58 9.64
C THR A 100 7.60 8.59 9.23
N GLY A 101 6.95 9.14 10.23
CA GLY A 101 5.97 10.21 10.07
C GLY A 101 4.61 9.78 9.54
N GLY A 102 3.60 10.47 9.99
CA GLY A 102 2.21 10.25 9.60
C GLY A 102 1.69 8.87 9.97
N HIS A 103 0.95 8.24 9.05
CA HIS A 103 0.19 7.00 9.27
C HIS A 103 0.96 5.71 8.93
N LYS A 104 2.17 5.84 8.32
CA LYS A 104 2.88 4.72 7.67
C LYS A 104 3.31 3.61 8.61
N GLN A 105 3.53 3.92 9.89
CA GLN A 105 3.85 2.94 10.92
C GLN A 105 2.61 2.31 11.59
N GLY A 106 1.40 2.64 11.13
CA GLY A 106 0.18 1.96 11.54
C GLY A 106 0.29 0.45 11.33
N LYS A 107 -0.39 -0.32 12.18
CA LYS A 107 -0.35 -1.79 12.17
C LYS A 107 -1.29 -2.36 11.12
N ASN A 108 -2.44 -1.71 10.91
CA ASN A 108 -3.51 -2.17 10.02
C ASN A 108 -3.36 -1.64 8.59
N VAL A 109 -2.51 -0.66 8.36
CA VAL A 109 -2.23 -0.08 7.04
C VAL A 109 -1.24 -0.92 6.23
N ILE A 110 -1.14 -0.64 4.93
CA ILE A 110 -0.07 -1.17 4.06
C ILE A 110 0.88 -0.02 3.73
N ALA A 111 2.12 -0.09 4.17
CA ALA A 111 3.21 0.79 3.76
C ALA A 111 4.01 0.13 2.64
N THR A 112 4.19 0.83 1.52
CA THR A 112 4.70 0.27 0.27
C THR A 112 6.11 0.75 -0.04
N ALA A 113 7.06 -0.17 -0.23
CA ALA A 113 8.40 0.08 -0.73
C ALA A 113 8.43 0.19 -2.27
N ASN A 114 9.48 0.84 -2.79
CA ASN A 114 9.66 1.09 -4.19
C ASN A 114 10.73 0.19 -4.83
N LEU A 115 10.34 -0.52 -5.89
CA LEU A 115 11.22 -1.38 -6.68
C LEU A 115 11.49 -0.79 -8.07
N ASN A 116 12.65 -1.15 -8.60
CA ASN A 116 12.90 -1.11 -10.03
C ASN A 116 12.10 -2.22 -10.75
N TYR A 117 11.97 -2.12 -12.06
CA TYR A 117 11.28 -3.13 -12.87
C TYR A 117 11.86 -4.54 -12.71
N ASN A 118 13.18 -4.64 -12.51
CA ASN A 118 13.88 -5.92 -12.30
C ASN A 118 13.77 -6.48 -10.86
N GLY A 119 12.96 -5.85 -9.99
CA GLY A 119 12.74 -6.27 -8.62
C GLY A 119 13.77 -5.78 -7.60
N THR A 120 14.83 -5.07 -8.01
CA THR A 120 15.78 -4.50 -7.06
C THR A 120 15.19 -3.32 -6.31
N LEU A 121 15.53 -3.17 -5.01
CA LEU A 121 15.07 -2.04 -4.22
C LEU A 121 15.66 -0.73 -4.76
N VAL A 122 14.82 0.29 -4.91
CA VAL A 122 15.28 1.64 -5.22
C VAL A 122 15.98 2.23 -3.99
N ASN A 123 17.20 2.77 -4.17
CA ASN A 123 18.02 3.20 -3.04
C ASN A 123 17.35 4.26 -2.14
N SER A 124 16.53 5.14 -2.72
CA SER A 124 15.77 6.14 -1.95
C SER A 124 14.58 5.55 -1.19
N SER A 125 14.13 4.31 -1.49
CA SER A 125 13.01 3.72 -0.75
C SER A 125 13.32 3.64 0.73
N SER A 126 12.45 4.17 1.57
CA SER A 126 12.59 4.07 3.03
C SER A 126 12.56 2.62 3.49
N ARG A 127 13.34 2.33 4.53
CA ARG A 127 13.51 1.00 5.12
C ARG A 127 13.16 1.01 6.61
N GLY A 128 12.72 -0.15 7.10
CA GLY A 128 12.52 -0.38 8.52
C GLY A 128 13.82 -0.46 9.32
N PRO A 129 13.74 -0.90 10.54
CA PRO A 129 12.53 -1.26 11.28
C PRO A 129 11.59 -0.07 11.53
N ALA A 130 10.35 -0.34 11.91
CA ALA A 130 9.55 0.65 12.64
C ALA A 130 10.23 0.98 13.97
N THR A 131 9.89 2.10 14.60
CA THR A 131 10.55 2.52 15.86
C THR A 131 10.37 1.53 17.02
N ASP A 132 9.36 0.68 16.96
CA ASP A 132 9.08 -0.41 17.91
C ASP A 132 9.61 -1.78 17.45
N GLY A 133 10.45 -1.82 16.42
CA GLY A 133 11.09 -3.03 15.90
C GLY A 133 10.24 -3.85 14.91
N ARG A 134 8.98 -3.46 14.66
CA ARG A 134 8.15 -4.18 13.69
C ARG A 134 8.71 -4.10 12.27
N ILE A 135 8.43 -5.14 11.49
CA ILE A 135 8.72 -5.14 10.06
C ILE A 135 7.85 -4.09 9.37
N LYS A 136 8.51 -3.20 8.69
CA LYS A 136 8.03 -2.25 7.72
C LYS A 136 9.13 -2.07 6.65
N PRO A 137 8.78 -1.81 5.38
CA PRO A 137 7.44 -1.70 4.80
C PRO A 137 6.63 -2.99 4.96
N ASP A 138 5.34 -2.99 4.60
CA ASP A 138 4.55 -4.24 4.58
C ASP A 138 4.79 -5.01 3.27
N LEU A 139 4.81 -4.31 2.13
CA LEU A 139 4.98 -4.88 0.79
C LEU A 139 5.84 -3.96 -0.08
N ALA A 140 6.32 -4.52 -1.16
CA ALA A 140 7.04 -3.80 -2.20
C ALA A 140 6.31 -3.89 -3.54
N ALA A 141 6.40 -2.83 -4.36
CA ALA A 141 5.88 -2.80 -5.71
C ALA A 141 6.77 -1.97 -6.63
N HIS A 142 6.69 -2.22 -7.94
CA HIS A 142 7.37 -1.41 -8.93
C HIS A 142 6.81 0.01 -8.92
N GLY A 143 7.68 1.00 -8.79
CA GLY A 143 7.34 2.41 -8.75
C GLY A 143 8.44 3.32 -9.31
N ASN A 144 9.48 2.76 -9.94
CA ASN A 144 10.55 3.54 -10.54
C ASN A 144 10.37 3.64 -12.05
N GLY A 145 10.18 4.86 -12.56
CA GLY A 145 9.91 5.08 -13.98
C GLY A 145 8.50 4.61 -14.40
N GLN A 146 7.55 4.56 -13.49
CA GLN A 146 6.16 4.22 -13.78
C GLN A 146 5.53 5.26 -14.69
N ILE A 147 5.03 4.80 -15.83
CA ILE A 147 4.29 5.67 -16.75
C ILE A 147 2.83 5.71 -16.34
N SER A 148 2.29 6.90 -16.29
CA SER A 148 0.86 7.11 -16.00
C SER A 148 0.33 8.34 -16.73
N THR A 149 -0.98 8.55 -16.59
CA THR A 149 -1.65 9.72 -17.19
C THR A 149 -1.18 11.02 -16.53
N ASP A 150 -0.91 12.01 -17.37
CA ASP A 150 -0.58 13.38 -17.00
C ASP A 150 -1.64 14.36 -17.53
N PRO A 151 -1.67 15.62 -17.06
CA PRO A 151 -2.53 16.66 -17.62
C PRO A 151 -2.41 16.78 -19.15
N ASN A 152 -3.45 17.33 -19.79
CA ASN A 152 -3.52 17.58 -21.22
C ASN A 152 -3.47 16.31 -22.11
N ASN A 153 -4.03 15.20 -21.62
CA ASN A 153 -4.07 13.91 -22.34
C ASN A 153 -2.69 13.39 -22.74
N THR A 154 -1.72 13.54 -21.87
CA THR A 154 -0.36 13.02 -22.06
C THR A 154 -0.07 11.89 -21.06
N TYR A 155 1.07 11.25 -21.25
CA TYR A 155 1.65 10.31 -20.30
C TYR A 155 3.01 10.82 -19.86
N GLY A 156 3.30 10.63 -18.58
CA GLY A 156 4.57 10.99 -17.97
C GLY A 156 5.10 9.88 -17.07
N ALA A 157 6.41 9.85 -16.89
CA ALA A 157 7.08 8.92 -16.00
C ALA A 157 7.18 9.51 -14.59
N GLY A 158 6.70 8.78 -13.60
CA GLY A 158 6.85 9.09 -12.18
C GLY A 158 7.68 8.06 -11.45
N SER A 159 8.31 8.46 -10.35
CA SER A 159 9.10 7.55 -9.52
C SER A 159 8.88 7.80 -8.04
N GLY A 160 9.24 6.80 -7.24
CA GLY A 160 9.18 6.85 -5.79
C GLY A 160 8.20 5.85 -5.20
N THR A 161 8.21 5.74 -3.89
CA THR A 161 7.21 4.96 -3.15
C THR A 161 5.80 5.49 -3.40
N SER A 162 5.69 6.76 -3.81
CA SER A 162 4.43 7.41 -4.23
C SER A 162 3.85 6.84 -5.53
N ALA A 163 4.68 6.26 -6.41
CA ALA A 163 4.25 5.57 -7.61
C ALA A 163 3.99 4.07 -7.36
N ALA A 164 4.69 3.47 -6.39
CA ALA A 164 4.48 2.08 -5.98
C ALA A 164 3.14 1.87 -5.24
N ALA A 165 2.80 2.75 -4.30
CA ALA A 165 1.60 2.63 -3.45
C ALA A 165 0.29 2.53 -4.24
N PRO A 166 0.01 3.35 -5.28
CA PRO A 166 -1.21 3.19 -6.06
C PRO A 166 -1.26 1.88 -6.86
N GLY A 167 -0.13 1.25 -7.17
CA GLY A 167 -0.08 -0.11 -7.72
C GLY A 167 -0.66 -1.14 -6.74
N ILE A 168 -0.25 -1.08 -5.46
CA ILE A 168 -0.82 -1.91 -4.39
C ILE A 168 -2.32 -1.65 -4.22
N ALA A 169 -2.75 -0.39 -4.22
CA ALA A 169 -4.17 -0.04 -4.10
C ALA A 169 -4.99 -0.59 -5.28
N GLY A 170 -4.43 -0.62 -6.48
CA GLY A 170 -5.07 -1.24 -7.64
C GLY A 170 -5.20 -2.76 -7.52
N VAL A 171 -4.19 -3.44 -7.00
CA VAL A 171 -4.28 -4.89 -6.68
C VAL A 171 -5.37 -5.15 -5.64
N LEU A 172 -5.45 -4.33 -4.59
CA LEU A 172 -6.53 -4.42 -3.60
C LEU A 172 -7.92 -4.29 -4.26
N ALA A 173 -8.09 -3.36 -5.21
CA ALA A 173 -9.36 -3.20 -5.91
C ALA A 173 -9.76 -4.48 -6.66
N GLN A 174 -8.81 -5.18 -7.29
CA GLN A 174 -9.05 -6.49 -7.91
C GLN A 174 -9.44 -7.55 -6.88
N LEU A 175 -8.75 -7.60 -5.73
CA LEU A 175 -9.08 -8.55 -4.64
C LEU A 175 -10.47 -8.29 -4.06
N TYR A 176 -10.84 -7.01 -3.85
CA TYR A 176 -12.19 -6.64 -3.39
C TYR A 176 -13.25 -7.05 -4.39
N GLN A 177 -12.99 -6.88 -5.69
CA GLN A 177 -13.90 -7.32 -6.74
C GLN A 177 -14.04 -8.85 -6.73
N ALA A 178 -12.93 -9.60 -6.77
CA ALA A 178 -12.94 -11.06 -6.75
C ALA A 178 -13.69 -11.62 -5.51
N TYR A 179 -13.42 -11.05 -4.33
CA TYR A 179 -14.12 -11.49 -3.11
C TYR A 179 -15.63 -11.24 -3.18
N ARG A 180 -16.04 -10.06 -3.69
CA ARG A 180 -17.47 -9.73 -3.87
C ARG A 180 -18.18 -10.67 -4.86
N GLU A 181 -17.51 -11.03 -5.94
CA GLU A 181 -18.04 -11.96 -6.93
C GLU A 181 -18.24 -13.37 -6.34
N ILE A 182 -17.37 -13.77 -5.40
CA ILE A 182 -17.44 -15.09 -4.76
C ILE A 182 -18.45 -15.12 -3.59
N ASN A 183 -18.48 -14.06 -2.77
CA ASN A 183 -19.16 -14.07 -1.46
C ASN A 183 -20.35 -13.11 -1.41
N ASN A 184 -20.57 -12.27 -2.41
CA ASN A 184 -21.61 -11.23 -2.47
C ASN A 184 -21.56 -10.21 -1.29
N GLU A 185 -20.39 -9.99 -0.74
CA GLU A 185 -20.11 -9.04 0.35
C GLU A 185 -18.72 -8.43 0.24
N ASN A 186 -18.44 -7.40 1.03
CA ASN A 186 -17.10 -6.81 1.07
C ASN A 186 -16.15 -7.68 1.90
N PRO A 187 -14.88 -7.84 1.46
CA PRO A 187 -13.91 -8.58 2.26
C PRO A 187 -13.54 -7.82 3.53
N PRO A 188 -13.21 -8.52 4.62
CA PRO A 188 -12.44 -7.93 5.70
C PRO A 188 -11.08 -7.45 5.20
N SER A 189 -10.69 -6.23 5.54
CA SER A 189 -9.40 -5.66 5.15
C SER A 189 -8.21 -6.46 5.66
N ALA A 190 -8.36 -7.08 6.83
CA ALA A 190 -7.37 -7.98 7.42
C ALA A 190 -7.13 -9.21 6.54
N LEU A 191 -8.20 -9.80 5.97
CA LEU A 191 -8.10 -10.95 5.07
C LEU A 191 -7.34 -10.58 3.79
N VAL A 192 -7.75 -9.51 3.10
CA VAL A 192 -7.08 -9.13 1.84
C VAL A 192 -5.63 -8.72 2.07
N LYS A 193 -5.33 -8.04 3.18
CA LYS A 193 -3.95 -7.77 3.59
C LYS A 193 -3.18 -9.07 3.80
N ALA A 194 -3.72 -10.02 4.55
CA ALA A 194 -3.10 -11.32 4.80
C ALA A 194 -2.84 -12.10 3.50
N CYS A 195 -3.81 -12.14 2.58
CA CYS A 195 -3.62 -12.76 1.27
C CYS A 195 -2.45 -12.14 0.50
N MET A 196 -2.34 -10.81 0.48
CA MET A 196 -1.25 -10.13 -0.21
C MET A 196 0.12 -10.41 0.44
N LEU A 197 0.20 -10.41 1.77
CA LEU A 197 1.45 -10.68 2.50
C LEU A 197 1.90 -12.13 2.29
N ASN A 198 0.97 -13.08 2.42
CA ASN A 198 1.26 -14.52 2.34
C ASN A 198 1.62 -15.00 0.92
N THR A 199 1.19 -14.27 -0.10
CA THR A 199 1.43 -14.63 -1.51
C THR A 199 2.50 -13.78 -2.18
N ALA A 200 3.10 -12.86 -1.45
CA ALA A 200 4.18 -12.02 -1.95
C ALA A 200 5.37 -12.85 -2.41
N GLU A 201 6.08 -12.34 -3.39
CA GLU A 201 7.34 -12.94 -3.84
C GLU A 201 8.46 -12.44 -2.93
N ASP A 202 9.08 -13.36 -2.23
CA ASP A 202 10.17 -13.07 -1.32
C ASP A 202 11.38 -12.50 -2.07
N TYR A 203 11.86 -11.34 -1.63
CA TYR A 203 12.99 -10.62 -2.17
C TYR A 203 13.92 -10.18 -1.03
N GLY A 204 15.20 -10.17 -1.30
CA GLY A 204 16.20 -9.78 -0.30
C GLY A 204 16.65 -10.98 0.55
N ASN A 205 16.55 -10.86 1.85
CA ASN A 205 16.84 -11.97 2.76
C ASN A 205 15.65 -12.93 2.82
N PRO A 206 15.88 -14.23 3.00
CA PRO A 206 14.79 -15.19 3.16
C PRO A 206 13.82 -14.81 4.28
N GLY A 207 12.53 -14.74 3.94
CA GLY A 207 11.48 -14.29 4.85
C GLY A 207 11.34 -12.77 4.93
N PRO A 208 10.40 -12.28 5.75
CA PRO A 208 10.13 -10.85 5.84
C PRO A 208 11.31 -10.04 6.35
N ASP A 209 11.65 -8.94 5.67
CA ASP A 209 12.77 -8.08 6.01
C ASP A 209 12.41 -6.57 6.03
N TYR A 210 13.36 -5.74 6.45
CA TYR A 210 13.15 -4.29 6.59
C TYR A 210 13.26 -3.50 5.29
N SER A 211 13.59 -4.15 4.16
CA SER A 211 13.72 -3.52 2.84
C SER A 211 12.50 -3.74 1.97
N PHE A 212 12.02 -4.98 1.94
CA PHE A 212 10.94 -5.43 1.06
C PHE A 212 9.64 -5.77 1.80
N GLY A 213 9.66 -5.78 3.14
CA GLY A 213 8.55 -6.30 3.94
C GLY A 213 8.39 -7.79 3.74
N TRP A 214 7.19 -8.23 3.38
CA TRP A 214 6.91 -9.62 3.00
C TRP A 214 7.27 -9.94 1.55
N GLY A 215 7.76 -8.95 0.79
CA GLY A 215 8.23 -9.11 -0.57
C GLY A 215 7.45 -8.29 -1.60
N ARG A 216 7.67 -8.59 -2.87
CA ARG A 216 6.95 -7.98 -3.99
C ARG A 216 5.54 -8.54 -4.09
N VAL A 217 4.55 -7.66 -4.21
CA VAL A 217 3.14 -8.06 -4.41
C VAL A 217 2.99 -8.97 -5.63
N ASN A 218 2.23 -10.06 -5.48
CA ASN A 218 1.82 -10.94 -6.56
C ASN A 218 0.28 -10.99 -6.63
N ALA A 219 -0.30 -10.18 -7.51
CA ALA A 219 -1.75 -10.05 -7.64
C ALA A 219 -2.42 -11.38 -8.03
N LEU A 220 -1.81 -12.13 -8.96
CA LEU A 220 -2.36 -13.40 -9.42
C LEU A 220 -2.46 -14.44 -8.30
N ARG A 221 -1.40 -14.60 -7.50
CA ARG A 221 -1.42 -15.53 -6.37
C ARG A 221 -2.43 -15.11 -5.32
N ALA A 222 -2.53 -13.81 -5.04
CA ALA A 222 -3.47 -13.29 -4.07
C ALA A 222 -4.93 -13.50 -4.50
N VAL A 223 -5.27 -13.25 -5.77
CA VAL A 223 -6.61 -13.52 -6.32
C VAL A 223 -6.92 -15.02 -6.27
N LYS A 224 -5.99 -15.88 -6.71
CA LYS A 224 -6.17 -17.34 -6.65
C LYS A 224 -6.41 -17.86 -5.24
N THR A 225 -5.77 -17.26 -4.21
CA THR A 225 -6.04 -17.62 -2.82
C THR A 225 -7.51 -17.42 -2.46
N LEU A 226 -8.14 -16.36 -2.98
CA LEU A 226 -9.57 -16.10 -2.77
C LEU A 226 -10.45 -17.05 -3.62
N GLU A 227 -10.13 -17.22 -4.89
CA GLU A 227 -10.88 -18.09 -5.81
C GLU A 227 -10.89 -19.56 -5.33
N ASP A 228 -9.74 -20.06 -4.90
CA ASP A 228 -9.55 -21.43 -4.39
C ASP A 228 -10.04 -21.58 -2.94
N LYS A 229 -10.52 -20.52 -2.30
CA LYS A 229 -10.94 -20.46 -0.88
C LYS A 229 -9.87 -20.99 0.08
N ASN A 230 -8.60 -20.74 -0.22
CA ASN A 230 -7.45 -21.13 0.61
C ASN A 230 -7.22 -20.13 1.76
N TYR A 231 -8.28 -19.82 2.50
CA TYR A 231 -8.25 -18.94 3.67
C TYR A 231 -9.31 -19.34 4.69
N ILE A 232 -9.10 -18.89 5.91
CA ILE A 232 -10.08 -19.02 6.99
C ILE A 232 -10.47 -17.60 7.39
N ASP A 233 -11.76 -17.28 7.25
CA ASP A 233 -12.34 -16.02 7.66
C ASP A 233 -13.34 -16.29 8.80
N THR A 234 -12.82 -16.38 10.01
CA THR A 234 -13.61 -16.60 11.22
C THR A 234 -13.04 -15.82 12.39
N ASN A 235 -13.91 -15.41 13.29
CA ASN A 235 -13.48 -14.84 14.56
C ASN A 235 -12.96 -15.98 15.45
N ILE A 236 -11.69 -15.91 15.81
CA ILE A 236 -11.13 -16.76 16.85
C ILE A 236 -11.53 -16.13 18.19
N SER A 237 -12.47 -16.74 18.88
CA SER A 237 -12.90 -16.37 20.25
C SER A 237 -11.91 -16.87 21.29
#